data_29bcb29ffaacd7bd37f5843f822f007c
#
_entry.id   29bcb29ffaacd7bd37f5843f822f007c
#
_cell.length_a   1.000
_cell.length_b   1.000
_cell.length_c   1.000
_cell.angle_alpha   90.00
_cell.angle_beta   90.00
_cell.angle_gamma   90.00
#
_symmetry.space_group_name_H-M   'P 1'
#
loop_
_entity.id
_entity.type
_entity.pdbx_description
1 polymer ?
#
loop_
_entity_poly.entity_id
_entity_poly.type
_entity_poly.pdbx_seq_one_letter_code
_entity_poly.pdbx_strand_id
1 'polypeptide(L)'
;MTLATEVLAPRLKEPGIPVLKTERLMLRAPRRHDVKTIARFANDRRVAENTARIPHPYTADDAEQFVVAVNRQPGEATFVILLDDEPIGACGVEPRESDAEIGYWLGVPYWGHGYATEAVRAVIDHTFGDLDHDALQAGARVSNPASRRVLEKCGFQWTGVGLYRIRAIKSSAPLDRFRLDRGLWSSLKAWGRVKRVA
;
A
#
# COMPACT_ATOMS: atom_id res chain seq x y z
N MET A 1 13.27 51.67 -13.70
CA MET A 1 12.09 50.80 -13.51
C MET A 1 12.60 49.36 -13.47
N THR A 2 12.86 48.86 -12.26
CA THR A 2 13.45 47.56 -12.03
C THR A 2 12.34 46.56 -11.73
N LEU A 3 12.13 45.61 -12.64
CA LEU A 3 11.18 44.53 -12.43
C LEU A 3 11.78 43.55 -11.43
N ALA A 4 11.21 43.49 -10.24
CA ALA A 4 11.52 42.47 -9.25
C ALA A 4 10.96 41.11 -9.73
N THR A 5 11.86 40.20 -10.05
CA THR A 5 11.52 38.80 -10.32
C THR A 5 11.17 38.15 -8.98
N GLU A 6 9.88 37.95 -8.75
CA GLU A 6 9.40 37.22 -7.59
C GLU A 6 9.79 35.75 -7.74
N VAL A 7 10.84 35.36 -7.03
CA VAL A 7 11.27 33.95 -6.92
C VAL A 7 10.23 33.24 -6.05
N LEU A 8 9.36 32.47 -6.69
CA LEU A 8 8.39 31.62 -6.01
C LEU A 8 9.16 30.62 -5.14
N ALA A 9 9.14 30.83 -3.83
CA ALA A 9 9.72 29.88 -2.87
C ALA A 9 9.08 28.50 -3.05
N PRO A 10 9.86 27.41 -3.01
CA PRO A 10 9.31 26.06 -3.09
C PRO A 10 8.29 25.88 -1.93
N ARG A 11 7.05 25.53 -2.27
CA ARG A 11 6.06 25.16 -1.28
C ARG A 11 6.61 23.99 -0.46
N LEU A 12 7.00 24.26 0.78
CA LEU A 12 7.28 23.21 1.75
C LEU A 12 6.03 22.33 1.84
N LYS A 13 6.13 21.08 1.39
CA LYS A 13 5.05 20.08 1.58
C LYS A 13 4.84 19.96 3.09
N GLU A 14 3.63 20.22 3.57
CA GLU A 14 3.28 19.94 4.96
C GLU A 14 3.53 18.46 5.26
N PRO A 15 4.16 18.11 6.40
CA PRO A 15 4.44 16.73 6.73
C PRO A 15 3.14 16.01 7.09
N GLY A 16 2.52 15.38 6.13
CA GLY A 16 1.29 14.59 6.29
C GLY A 16 1.13 13.57 5.17
N ILE A 17 0.51 12.44 5.47
CA ILE A 17 0.15 11.44 4.47
C ILE A 17 -0.86 12.10 3.51
N PRO A 18 -0.58 12.19 2.19
CA PRO A 18 -1.47 12.84 1.23
C PRO A 18 -2.77 12.03 1.04
N VAL A 19 -3.77 12.67 0.44
CA VAL A 19 -4.97 11.96 -0.04
C VAL A 19 -4.76 11.57 -1.49
N LEU A 20 -4.80 10.27 -1.81
CA LEU A 20 -4.74 9.75 -3.17
C LEU A 20 -6.15 9.43 -3.63
N LYS A 21 -6.52 9.94 -4.81
CA LYS A 21 -7.81 9.64 -5.45
C LYS A 21 -7.57 8.83 -6.71
N THR A 22 -8.36 7.78 -6.89
CA THR A 22 -8.38 6.93 -8.08
C THR A 22 -9.74 7.02 -8.76
N GLU A 23 -10.04 6.11 -9.66
CA GLU A 23 -11.33 6.06 -10.36
C GLU A 23 -12.49 5.74 -9.40
N ARG A 24 -12.26 4.80 -8.46
CA ARG A 24 -13.31 4.28 -7.54
C ARG A 24 -12.97 4.45 -6.08
N LEU A 25 -11.70 4.73 -5.75
CA LEU A 25 -11.20 4.68 -4.37
C LEU A 25 -10.65 6.04 -3.93
N MET A 26 -10.71 6.26 -2.63
CA MET A 26 -9.95 7.29 -1.95
C MET A 26 -9.03 6.64 -0.92
N LEU A 27 -7.76 7.03 -0.93
CA LEU A 27 -6.76 6.55 0.04
C LEU A 27 -6.30 7.74 0.87
N ARG A 28 -6.39 7.63 2.19
CA ARG A 28 -5.99 8.68 3.14
C ARG A 28 -5.36 8.10 4.42
N ALA A 29 -4.75 8.95 5.21
CA ALA A 29 -4.30 8.55 6.54
C ALA A 29 -5.44 7.93 7.37
N PRO A 30 -5.18 6.85 8.13
CA PRO A 30 -6.17 6.24 9.01
C PRO A 30 -6.55 7.21 10.13
N ARG A 31 -7.82 7.18 10.56
CA ARG A 31 -8.39 8.03 11.60
C ARG A 31 -9.04 7.18 12.70
N ARG A 32 -9.27 7.78 13.87
CA ARG A 32 -9.89 7.07 15.00
C ARG A 32 -11.25 6.45 14.68
N HIS A 33 -12.06 7.08 13.84
CA HIS A 33 -13.37 6.55 13.46
C HIS A 33 -13.29 5.32 12.56
N ASP A 34 -12.12 5.04 11.94
CA ASP A 34 -11.89 3.84 11.11
C ASP A 34 -11.63 2.58 11.96
N VAL A 35 -11.26 2.74 13.24
CA VAL A 35 -10.84 1.66 14.15
C VAL A 35 -11.82 0.49 14.15
N LYS A 36 -13.12 0.77 14.30
CA LYS A 36 -14.15 -0.27 14.35
C LYS A 36 -14.21 -1.11 13.07
N THR A 37 -14.13 -0.45 11.92
CA THR A 37 -14.20 -1.11 10.62
C THR A 37 -12.90 -1.85 10.31
N ILE A 38 -11.74 -1.26 10.63
CA ILE A 38 -10.44 -1.92 10.51
C ILE A 38 -10.42 -3.20 11.37
N ALA A 39 -10.80 -3.11 12.65
CA ALA A 39 -10.85 -4.26 13.54
C ALA A 39 -11.76 -5.37 13.00
N ARG A 40 -12.95 -5.03 12.51
CA ARG A 40 -13.90 -5.99 11.95
C ARG A 40 -13.32 -6.77 10.76
N PHE A 41 -12.67 -6.09 9.81
CA PHE A 41 -12.15 -6.74 8.61
C PHE A 41 -10.80 -7.42 8.83
N ALA A 42 -9.91 -6.83 9.62
CA ALA A 42 -8.62 -7.42 9.94
C ALA A 42 -8.75 -8.67 10.83
N ASN A 43 -9.81 -8.78 11.63
CA ASN A 43 -10.11 -9.95 12.45
C ASN A 43 -10.63 -11.15 11.65
N ASP A 44 -10.91 -11.01 10.35
CA ASP A 44 -11.20 -12.18 9.51
C ASP A 44 -9.93 -13.01 9.33
N ARG A 45 -10.00 -14.29 9.72
CA ARG A 45 -8.86 -15.21 9.69
C ARG A 45 -8.25 -15.30 8.28
N ARG A 46 -9.06 -15.25 7.23
CA ARG A 46 -8.61 -15.28 5.84
C ARG A 46 -7.78 -14.04 5.48
N VAL A 47 -8.08 -12.89 6.08
CA VAL A 47 -7.27 -11.68 5.93
C VAL A 47 -5.97 -11.81 6.74
N ALA A 48 -6.09 -12.12 8.03
CA ALA A 48 -4.95 -12.18 8.94
C ALA A 48 -3.89 -13.21 8.52
N GLU A 49 -4.29 -14.41 8.08
CA GLU A 49 -3.36 -15.45 7.63
C GLU A 49 -2.64 -15.12 6.31
N ASN A 50 -3.16 -14.20 5.53
CA ASN A 50 -2.55 -13.76 4.27
C ASN A 50 -1.68 -12.50 4.42
N THR A 51 -1.52 -12.00 5.66
CA THR A 51 -0.64 -10.88 5.99
C THR A 51 0.42 -11.31 7.00
N ALA A 52 1.59 -10.68 6.97
CA ALA A 52 2.65 -11.03 7.92
C ALA A 52 2.37 -10.53 9.35
N ARG A 53 1.72 -9.36 9.49
CA ARG A 53 1.69 -8.57 10.73
C ARG A 53 0.37 -8.58 11.47
N ILE A 54 -0.74 -8.84 10.82
CA ILE A 54 -2.05 -8.88 11.47
C ILE A 54 -2.11 -10.15 12.34
N PRO A 55 -2.27 -10.03 13.66
CA PRO A 55 -2.50 -11.19 14.51
C PRO A 55 -3.92 -11.73 14.33
N HIS A 56 -4.17 -12.93 14.85
CA HIS A 56 -5.54 -13.43 14.99
C HIS A 56 -5.71 -14.10 16.36
N PRO A 57 -6.71 -13.69 17.17
CA PRO A 57 -7.68 -12.64 16.89
C PRO A 57 -7.06 -11.24 16.78
N TYR A 58 -7.73 -10.32 16.07
CA TYR A 58 -7.39 -8.91 15.93
C TYR A 58 -8.46 -8.07 16.63
N THR A 59 -8.06 -7.29 17.60
CA THR A 59 -8.95 -6.55 18.50
C THR A 59 -9.11 -5.08 18.08
N ALA A 60 -10.04 -4.37 18.72
CA ALA A 60 -10.15 -2.92 18.57
C ALA A 60 -8.90 -2.19 19.09
N ASP A 61 -8.28 -2.68 20.15
CA ASP A 61 -7.03 -2.13 20.68
C ASP A 61 -5.87 -2.27 19.67
N ASP A 62 -5.77 -3.42 18.97
CA ASP A 62 -4.78 -3.58 17.89
C ASP A 62 -5.01 -2.57 16.77
N ALA A 63 -6.28 -2.32 16.39
CA ALA A 63 -6.62 -1.33 15.37
C ALA A 63 -6.33 0.10 15.84
N GLU A 64 -6.58 0.43 17.10
CA GLU A 64 -6.23 1.74 17.67
C GLU A 64 -4.71 1.97 17.70
N GLN A 65 -3.95 0.97 18.13
CA GLN A 65 -2.49 1.00 18.10
C GLN A 65 -1.96 1.18 16.66
N PHE A 66 -2.54 0.47 15.69
CA PHE A 66 -2.20 0.65 14.29
C PHE A 66 -2.44 2.09 13.81
N VAL A 67 -3.62 2.65 14.07
CA VAL A 67 -3.96 4.05 13.69
C VAL A 67 -3.00 5.05 14.32
N VAL A 68 -2.66 4.85 15.60
CA VAL A 68 -1.71 5.72 16.32
C VAL A 68 -0.30 5.59 15.75
N ALA A 69 0.18 4.36 15.51
CA ALA A 69 1.54 4.11 15.01
C ALA A 69 1.75 4.75 13.64
N VAL A 70 0.83 4.50 12.70
CA VAL A 70 0.91 5.06 11.33
C VAL A 70 0.99 6.58 11.32
N ASN A 71 0.24 7.25 12.19
CA ASN A 71 0.22 8.71 12.23
C ASN A 71 1.43 9.34 12.96
N ARG A 72 2.29 8.52 13.58
CA ARG A 72 3.47 8.99 14.33
C ARG A 72 4.80 8.84 13.57
N GLN A 73 4.86 8.04 12.52
CA GLN A 73 6.10 7.71 11.83
C GLN A 73 6.27 8.56 10.57
N PRO A 74 7.17 9.58 10.56
CA PRO A 74 7.51 10.29 9.35
C PRO A 74 8.25 9.34 8.39
N GLY A 75 7.87 9.35 7.12
CA GLY A 75 8.49 8.52 6.07
C GLY A 75 7.78 7.20 5.76
N GLU A 76 6.82 6.78 6.57
CA GLU A 76 5.89 5.70 6.22
C GLU A 76 4.60 6.28 5.66
N ALA A 77 4.14 5.75 4.54
CA ALA A 77 2.87 6.15 3.94
C ALA A 77 1.90 4.97 3.98
N THR A 78 1.14 4.85 5.07
CA THR A 78 0.07 3.85 5.16
C THR A 78 -1.29 4.54 5.05
N PHE A 79 -2.08 4.06 4.11
CA PHE A 79 -3.39 4.58 3.76
C PHE A 79 -4.48 3.59 4.16
N VAL A 80 -5.59 4.10 4.67
CA VAL A 80 -6.87 3.39 4.63
C VAL A 80 -7.45 3.56 3.24
N ILE A 81 -7.93 2.48 2.66
CA ILE A 81 -8.61 2.44 1.37
C ILE A 81 -10.11 2.60 1.62
N LEU A 82 -10.72 3.60 0.98
CA LEU A 82 -12.15 3.86 1.06
C LEU A 82 -12.82 3.63 -0.29
N LEU A 83 -14.00 3.02 -0.23
CA LEU A 83 -14.96 2.91 -1.31
C LEU A 83 -16.25 3.58 -0.81
N ASP A 84 -16.74 4.59 -1.52
CA ASP A 84 -17.93 5.38 -1.12
C ASP A 84 -17.86 5.86 0.36
N ASP A 85 -16.70 6.41 0.74
CA ASP A 85 -16.35 6.87 2.09
C ASP A 85 -16.25 5.79 3.19
N GLU A 86 -16.52 4.52 2.87
CA GLU A 86 -16.40 3.40 3.80
C GLU A 86 -15.02 2.73 3.74
N PRO A 87 -14.33 2.53 4.88
CA PRO A 87 -13.07 1.80 4.91
C PRO A 87 -13.25 0.35 4.47
N ILE A 88 -12.47 -0.08 3.47
CA ILE A 88 -12.51 -1.45 2.94
C ILE A 88 -11.20 -2.22 3.14
N GLY A 89 -10.12 -1.56 3.56
CA GLY A 89 -8.81 -2.15 3.74
C GLY A 89 -7.73 -1.12 3.96
N ALA A 90 -6.48 -1.53 3.81
CA ALA A 90 -5.33 -0.63 3.88
C ALA A 90 -4.24 -1.02 2.88
N CYS A 91 -3.45 -0.03 2.45
CA CYS A 91 -2.26 -0.19 1.63
C CYS A 91 -1.20 0.79 2.10
N GLY A 92 0.05 0.36 2.19
CA GLY A 92 1.12 1.23 2.67
C GLY A 92 2.49 0.80 2.22
N VAL A 93 3.45 1.72 2.37
CA VAL A 93 4.86 1.50 2.10
C VAL A 93 5.65 1.76 3.37
N GLU A 94 6.54 0.86 3.70
CA GLU A 94 7.45 0.96 4.82
C GLU A 94 8.89 0.96 4.35
N PRO A 95 9.72 1.88 4.83
CA PRO A 95 11.16 1.84 4.59
C PRO A 95 11.77 0.54 5.13
N ARG A 96 12.74 -0.01 4.39
CA ARG A 96 13.61 -1.12 4.80
C ARG A 96 15.05 -0.72 4.57
N GLU A 97 15.96 -1.54 5.03
CA GLU A 97 17.41 -1.25 4.90
C GLU A 97 17.88 -1.09 3.45
N SER A 98 17.29 -1.85 2.51
CA SER A 98 17.67 -1.80 1.09
C SER A 98 16.63 -1.10 0.22
N ASP A 99 15.41 -1.61 0.23
CA ASP A 99 14.30 -1.13 -0.60
C ASP A 99 13.04 -1.00 0.27
N ALA A 100 12.13 -0.09 -0.06
CA ALA A 100 10.86 0.00 0.66
C ALA A 100 9.95 -1.20 0.37
N GLU A 101 9.15 -1.60 1.34
CA GLU A 101 8.22 -2.74 1.20
C GLU A 101 6.77 -2.24 1.14
N ILE A 102 6.05 -2.60 0.08
CA ILE A 102 4.61 -2.34 -0.03
C ILE A 102 3.81 -3.52 0.53
N GLY A 103 2.83 -3.18 1.39
CA GLY A 103 1.88 -4.13 1.94
C GLY A 103 0.45 -3.66 1.76
N TYR A 104 -0.49 -4.59 1.60
CA TYR A 104 -1.91 -4.27 1.47
C TYR A 104 -2.80 -5.44 1.91
N TRP A 105 -4.03 -5.08 2.27
CA TRP A 105 -5.10 -6.03 2.53
C TRP A 105 -6.46 -5.38 2.29
N LEU A 106 -7.46 -6.19 1.97
CA LEU A 106 -8.86 -5.80 1.86
C LEU A 106 -9.74 -6.74 2.68
N GLY A 107 -10.83 -6.22 3.19
CA GLY A 107 -11.92 -7.03 3.74
C GLY A 107 -12.46 -7.99 2.70
N VAL A 108 -12.80 -9.20 3.13
CA VAL A 108 -13.23 -10.30 2.25
C VAL A 108 -14.36 -9.93 1.29
N PRO A 109 -15.41 -9.15 1.69
CA PRO A 109 -16.47 -8.74 0.77
C PRO A 109 -16.02 -7.95 -0.45
N TYR A 110 -14.79 -7.39 -0.40
CA TYR A 110 -14.24 -6.53 -1.46
C TYR A 110 -13.21 -7.22 -2.35
N TRP A 111 -13.01 -8.53 -2.16
CA TRP A 111 -12.12 -9.32 -3.01
C TRP A 111 -12.71 -9.56 -4.40
N GLY A 112 -11.84 -9.73 -5.39
CA GLY A 112 -12.25 -10.04 -6.76
C GLY A 112 -12.68 -8.84 -7.61
N HIS A 113 -12.87 -7.65 -7.04
CA HIS A 113 -13.37 -6.45 -7.75
C HIS A 113 -12.26 -5.57 -8.34
N GLY A 114 -10.99 -5.94 -8.18
CA GLY A 114 -9.86 -5.16 -8.70
C GLY A 114 -9.39 -4.02 -7.79
N TYR A 115 -10.05 -3.76 -6.67
CA TYR A 115 -9.73 -2.65 -5.76
C TYR A 115 -8.30 -2.73 -5.23
N ALA A 116 -7.78 -3.92 -4.90
CA ALA A 116 -6.39 -4.08 -4.47
C ALA A 116 -5.41 -3.60 -5.54
N THR A 117 -5.62 -3.98 -6.81
CA THR A 117 -4.76 -3.56 -7.92
C THR A 117 -4.79 -2.04 -8.12
N GLU A 118 -5.97 -1.44 -7.99
CA GLU A 118 -6.16 0.01 -8.12
C GLU A 118 -5.46 0.77 -7.00
N ALA A 119 -5.65 0.34 -5.74
CA ALA A 119 -5.01 0.94 -4.58
C ALA A 119 -3.48 0.81 -4.61
N VAL A 120 -2.97 -0.39 -4.92
CA VAL A 120 -1.52 -0.66 -5.01
C VAL A 120 -0.87 0.21 -6.09
N ARG A 121 -1.49 0.37 -7.26
CA ARG A 121 -0.98 1.27 -8.31
C ARG A 121 -0.89 2.71 -7.85
N ALA A 122 -1.91 3.22 -7.15
CA ALA A 122 -1.91 4.59 -6.64
C ALA A 122 -0.78 4.82 -5.63
N VAL A 123 -0.54 3.84 -4.75
CA VAL A 123 0.55 3.91 -3.76
C VAL A 123 1.93 3.79 -4.44
N ILE A 124 2.10 2.91 -5.45
CA ILE A 124 3.33 2.83 -6.25
C ILE A 124 3.61 4.18 -6.93
N ASP A 125 2.59 4.78 -7.55
CA ASP A 125 2.70 6.06 -8.24
C ASP A 125 3.12 7.18 -7.27
N HIS A 126 2.56 7.20 -6.07
CA HIS A 126 2.98 8.12 -5.00
C HIS A 126 4.42 7.85 -4.55
N THR A 127 4.77 6.58 -4.34
CA THR A 127 6.10 6.21 -3.85
C THR A 127 7.20 6.60 -4.82
N PHE A 128 7.05 6.28 -6.10
CA PHE A 128 8.05 6.63 -7.11
C PHE A 128 7.95 8.07 -7.62
N GLY A 129 6.79 8.72 -7.51
CA GLY A 129 6.59 10.08 -7.95
C GLY A 129 6.97 11.14 -6.93
N ASP A 130 6.65 10.89 -5.65
CA ASP A 130 6.74 11.88 -4.59
C ASP A 130 7.78 11.55 -3.51
N LEU A 131 8.11 10.25 -3.35
CA LEU A 131 9.13 9.76 -2.42
C LEU A 131 10.36 9.29 -3.20
N ASP A 132 11.53 9.43 -2.62
CA ASP A 132 12.80 9.13 -3.31
C ASP A 132 13.23 7.67 -3.09
N HIS A 133 12.42 6.72 -3.60
CA HIS A 133 12.74 5.30 -3.57
C HIS A 133 13.12 4.78 -4.96
N ASP A 134 14.17 3.97 -5.05
CA ASP A 134 14.63 3.37 -6.31
C ASP A 134 13.90 2.07 -6.64
N ALA A 135 13.40 1.37 -5.64
CA ALA A 135 12.67 0.13 -5.81
C ALA A 135 11.67 -0.11 -4.67
N LEU A 136 10.69 -0.97 -4.97
CA LEU A 136 9.72 -1.51 -4.03
C LEU A 136 9.84 -3.03 -3.99
N GLN A 137 9.81 -3.58 -2.78
CA GLN A 137 9.63 -5.00 -2.53
C GLN A 137 8.18 -5.29 -2.12
N ALA A 138 7.75 -6.52 -2.36
CA ALA A 138 6.46 -7.03 -1.90
C ALA A 138 6.52 -8.53 -1.65
N GLY A 139 5.64 -9.02 -0.77
CA GLY A 139 5.49 -10.44 -0.50
C GLY A 139 4.05 -10.91 -0.68
N ALA A 140 3.88 -12.11 -1.23
CA ALA A 140 2.59 -12.79 -1.25
C ALA A 140 2.75 -14.22 -0.77
N ARG A 141 1.85 -14.71 0.10
CA ARG A 141 1.88 -16.13 0.47
C ARG A 141 1.75 -17.00 -0.79
N VAL A 142 2.56 -18.05 -0.90
CA VAL A 142 2.48 -19.01 -2.01
C VAL A 142 1.06 -19.58 -2.15
N SER A 143 0.35 -19.72 -1.03
CA SER A 143 -1.07 -20.13 -0.99
C SER A 143 -2.07 -19.04 -1.38
N ASN A 144 -1.61 -17.80 -1.70
CA ASN A 144 -2.47 -16.67 -2.08
C ASN A 144 -2.23 -16.22 -3.53
N PRO A 145 -2.72 -16.97 -4.52
CA PRO A 145 -2.53 -16.62 -5.94
C PRO A 145 -3.24 -15.30 -6.32
N ALA A 146 -4.23 -14.86 -5.53
CA ALA A 146 -4.90 -13.58 -5.79
C ALA A 146 -3.97 -12.40 -5.53
N SER A 147 -3.23 -12.39 -4.42
CA SER A 147 -2.23 -11.37 -4.12
C SER A 147 -1.09 -11.38 -5.14
N ARG A 148 -0.60 -12.57 -5.53
CA ARG A 148 0.38 -12.71 -6.59
C ARG A 148 -0.07 -12.02 -7.88
N ARG A 149 -1.31 -12.28 -8.33
CA ARG A 149 -1.87 -11.63 -9.55
C ARG A 149 -1.99 -10.10 -9.41
N VAL A 150 -2.23 -9.58 -8.22
CA VAL A 150 -2.23 -8.13 -7.98
C VAL A 150 -0.83 -7.56 -8.24
N LEU A 151 0.21 -8.16 -7.66
CA LEU A 151 1.59 -7.71 -7.82
C LEU A 151 2.04 -7.78 -9.29
N GLU A 152 1.78 -8.88 -9.97
CA GLU A 152 2.09 -9.07 -11.40
C GLU A 152 1.40 -8.00 -12.28
N LYS A 153 0.11 -7.70 -12.03
CA LYS A 153 -0.64 -6.64 -12.73
C LYS A 153 -0.12 -5.23 -12.45
N CYS A 154 0.59 -5.04 -11.34
CA CYS A 154 1.23 -3.78 -10.98
C CYS A 154 2.67 -3.68 -11.49
N GLY A 155 3.18 -4.71 -12.20
CA GLY A 155 4.50 -4.73 -12.82
C GLY A 155 5.61 -5.30 -11.95
N PHE A 156 5.30 -5.83 -10.75
CA PHE A 156 6.27 -6.50 -9.92
C PHE A 156 6.78 -7.78 -10.58
N GLN A 157 8.08 -7.99 -10.49
CA GLN A 157 8.75 -9.20 -10.96
C GLN A 157 9.06 -10.13 -9.79
N TRP A 158 8.80 -11.41 -9.97
CA TRP A 158 9.13 -12.44 -8.99
C TRP A 158 10.65 -12.60 -8.84
N THR A 159 11.14 -12.65 -7.62
CA THR A 159 12.58 -12.74 -7.31
C THR A 159 12.97 -13.97 -6.50
N GLY A 160 12.02 -14.75 -6.06
CA GLY A 160 12.28 -15.96 -5.30
C GLY A 160 11.23 -16.27 -4.23
N VAL A 161 11.53 -17.23 -3.39
CA VAL A 161 10.70 -17.64 -2.24
C VAL A 161 11.51 -17.49 -0.97
N GLY A 162 10.85 -17.06 0.10
CA GLY A 162 11.44 -17.01 1.42
C GLY A 162 10.47 -17.48 2.51
N LEU A 163 10.99 -17.80 3.69
CA LEU A 163 10.16 -18.07 4.86
C LEU A 163 9.95 -16.79 5.66
N TYR A 164 8.69 -16.48 5.95
CA TYR A 164 8.30 -15.32 6.74
C TYR A 164 7.42 -15.72 7.91
N ARG A 165 7.65 -15.09 9.05
CA ARG A 165 6.80 -15.30 10.22
C ARG A 165 5.44 -14.63 9.99
N ILE A 166 4.38 -15.41 10.11
CA ILE A 166 2.99 -14.95 10.01
C ILE A 166 2.41 -14.92 11.43
N ARG A 167 2.04 -13.76 11.92
CA ARG A 167 1.57 -13.58 13.30
C ARG A 167 0.29 -14.37 13.58
N ALA A 168 -0.64 -14.37 12.65
CA ALA A 168 -1.94 -15.04 12.82
C ALA A 168 -1.84 -16.54 13.04
N ILE A 169 -0.89 -17.21 12.38
CA ILE A 169 -0.67 -18.67 12.55
C ILE A 169 0.45 -19.00 13.54
N LYS A 170 1.09 -17.99 14.12
CA LYS A 170 2.22 -18.11 15.07
C LYS A 170 3.39 -18.98 14.54
N SER A 171 3.52 -19.07 13.22
CA SER A 171 4.49 -19.89 12.50
C SER A 171 5.04 -19.18 11.29
N SER A 172 6.05 -19.76 10.65
CA SER A 172 6.56 -19.27 9.35
C SER A 172 5.85 -19.96 8.20
N ALA A 173 5.68 -19.23 7.12
CA ALA A 173 5.09 -19.73 5.88
C ALA A 173 5.90 -19.26 4.68
N PRO A 174 5.88 -20.01 3.55
CA PRO A 174 6.55 -19.60 2.33
C PRO A 174 5.82 -18.41 1.69
N LEU A 175 6.60 -17.38 1.36
CA LEU A 175 6.19 -16.21 0.61
C LEU A 175 6.97 -16.14 -0.71
N ASP A 176 6.25 -15.92 -1.79
CA ASP A 176 6.81 -15.40 -3.04
C ASP A 176 7.28 -13.96 -2.79
N ARG A 177 8.52 -13.66 -3.20
CA ARG A 177 9.10 -12.32 -3.14
C ARG A 177 9.02 -11.67 -4.51
N PHE A 178 8.72 -10.39 -4.51
CA PHE A 178 8.58 -9.58 -5.71
C PHE A 178 9.35 -8.28 -5.56
N ARG A 179 9.81 -7.71 -6.69
CA ARG A 179 10.49 -6.44 -6.75
C ARG A 179 10.02 -5.64 -7.98
N LEU A 180 9.89 -4.34 -7.82
CA LEU A 180 9.58 -3.38 -8.87
C LEU A 180 10.58 -2.22 -8.79
N ASP A 181 11.38 -2.05 -9.85
CA ASP A 181 12.31 -0.94 -9.97
C ASP A 181 11.62 0.31 -10.54
N ARG A 182 12.08 1.49 -10.11
CA ARG A 182 11.64 2.79 -10.63
C ARG A 182 11.75 2.87 -12.15
N GLY A 183 12.82 2.35 -12.75
CA GLY A 183 13.03 2.32 -14.20
C GLY A 183 11.97 1.52 -14.94
N LEU A 184 11.62 0.33 -14.43
CA LEU A 184 10.55 -0.49 -14.99
C LEU A 184 9.19 0.21 -14.83
N TRP A 185 8.87 0.75 -13.64
CA TRP A 185 7.64 1.51 -13.42
C TRP A 185 7.51 2.69 -14.40
N SER A 186 8.57 3.48 -14.60
CA SER A 186 8.58 4.60 -15.54
C SER A 186 8.27 4.15 -16.97
N SER A 187 8.88 3.03 -17.39
CA SER A 187 8.67 2.45 -18.73
C SER A 187 7.22 1.97 -18.91
N LEU A 188 6.66 1.27 -17.92
CA LEU A 188 5.26 0.80 -17.96
C LEU A 188 4.28 1.97 -18.00
N LYS A 189 4.56 3.05 -17.27
CA LYS A 189 3.74 4.25 -17.23
C LYS A 189 3.76 5.02 -18.57
N ALA A 190 4.92 5.12 -19.22
CA ALA A 190 5.07 5.71 -20.54
C ALA A 190 4.30 4.90 -21.59
N TRP A 191 4.43 3.56 -21.57
CA TRP A 191 3.68 2.66 -22.46
C TRP A 191 2.15 2.80 -22.33
N GLY A 192 1.63 2.90 -21.10
CA GLY A 192 0.22 3.07 -20.83
C GLY A 192 -0.37 4.39 -21.37
N ARG A 193 0.43 5.44 -21.49
CA ARG A 193 0.03 6.73 -22.07
C ARG A 193 -0.12 6.67 -23.60
N VAL A 194 0.72 5.91 -24.28
CA VAL A 194 0.70 5.77 -25.75
C VAL A 194 -0.57 5.06 -26.24
N LYS A 195 -1.13 4.15 -25.46
CA LYS A 195 -2.36 3.42 -25.81
C LYS A 195 -3.66 4.23 -25.69
N ARG A 196 -3.62 5.46 -25.14
CA ARG A 196 -4.81 6.33 -24.97
C ARG A 196 -5.04 7.31 -26.11
N VAL A 197 -4.27 7.23 -27.19
CA VAL A 197 -4.34 8.15 -28.36
C VAL A 197 -4.88 7.43 -29.61
N ALA A 198 -5.64 6.38 -29.43
CA ALA A 198 -6.34 5.70 -30.51
C ALA A 198 -7.86 5.71 -30.27
#